data_eaff795ce42b31cfd93d9a2549746828
#
_entry.id   eaff795ce42b31cfd93d9a2549746828
#
_cell.length_a   1.000
_cell.length_b   1.000
_cell.length_c   1.000
_cell.angle_alpha   90.00
_cell.angle_beta   90.00
_cell.angle_gamma   90.00
#
_symmetry.space_group_name_H-M   'P 1'
#
loop_
_entity.id
_entity.type
_entity.pdbx_description
1 polymer ?
#
loop_
_entity_poly.entity_id
_entity_poly.type
_entity_poly.pdbx_seq_one_letter_code
_entity_poly.pdbx_strand_id
1 'polypeptide(L)'
;FGHSDMHRRQFMKLVGGGTMAAALASILPLSAIKAAAQESMGPLEKPQLDIGFIPITCATPIIMAHPMGFYERYGLDVNVIKAAGWALIRDNSLNDRFDAAHMLTPMPLAMTLGAGSSTRHFIAPAIENINGQAIVLRNDHQDKRDPEKWRGFTFGVPFEYSMHNFLLRYYVAEHGLDPDQDIQIRVIPPPEMVANLRAGNIDGFLSPDPFNQRAVYERIGFIHLLTKEIWEGHPCCAFATSARFARENPNTYGALLRAIIDATQYSSDPANRSEIAEAIAPAAYLNQPVTVIEQVLTGRFADGLGNVQNVPDRIDFDPFPWHSMAIWILTQMKRWGYIDGDVDYQQIARDVYLATDAREVMRELGYDAPEENARQFQIMGKTFDYTQPEAYVESFALRRS
;
A
#
# COMPACT_ATOMS: atom_id res chain seq x y z
N PHE A 1 15.97 5.10 21.97
CA PHE A 1 16.04 5.53 20.54
C PHE A 1 17.41 5.29 19.88
N GLY A 2 18.34 4.57 20.45
CA GLY A 2 19.70 4.33 19.93
C GLY A 2 19.97 2.92 19.37
N HIS A 3 18.94 2.10 19.09
CA HIS A 3 19.14 0.69 18.74
C HIS A 3 18.96 0.33 17.25
N SER A 4 18.43 1.22 16.39
CA SER A 4 18.15 0.88 14.99
C SER A 4 19.42 0.65 14.15
N ASP A 5 20.48 1.44 14.38
CA ASP A 5 21.73 1.36 13.60
C ASP A 5 22.53 0.07 13.84
N MET A 6 22.44 -0.54 15.03
CA MET A 6 23.19 -1.78 15.30
C MET A 6 22.55 -2.99 14.62
N HIS A 7 21.21 -3.02 14.53
CA HIS A 7 20.46 -4.10 13.87
C HIS A 7 20.53 -4.02 12.36
N ARG A 8 20.50 -2.80 11.82
CA ARG A 8 20.73 -2.51 10.39
C ARG A 8 22.06 -3.05 9.93
N ARG A 9 23.15 -2.81 10.68
CA ARG A 9 24.50 -3.31 10.34
C ARG A 9 24.58 -4.85 10.41
N GLN A 10 23.81 -5.50 11.24
CA GLN A 10 23.77 -6.98 11.29
C GLN A 10 23.00 -7.56 10.09
N PHE A 11 21.87 -6.95 9.74
CA PHE A 11 21.12 -7.29 8.52
C PHE A 11 21.98 -7.08 7.28
N MET A 12 22.67 -5.93 7.18
CA MET A 12 23.59 -5.59 6.10
C MET A 12 24.75 -6.59 5.94
N LYS A 13 25.24 -7.17 7.01
CA LYS A 13 26.27 -8.21 6.95
C LYS A 13 25.73 -9.57 6.49
N LEU A 14 24.47 -9.84 6.75
CA LEU A 14 23.78 -11.08 6.31
C LEU A 14 23.39 -11.01 4.83
N VAL A 15 23.03 -9.82 4.33
CA VAL A 15 22.63 -9.57 2.93
C VAL A 15 23.83 -9.31 2.00
N GLY A 16 24.95 -8.80 2.51
CA GLY A 16 26.12 -8.38 1.72
C GLY A 16 26.96 -9.50 1.07
N GLY A 17 26.54 -10.77 1.19
CA GLY A 17 27.18 -11.89 0.51
C GLY A 17 26.62 -12.23 -0.89
N GLY A 18 25.60 -11.49 -1.35
CA GLY A 18 24.68 -11.94 -2.39
C GLY A 18 24.96 -11.57 -3.84
N THR A 19 26.07 -10.90 -4.18
CA THR A 19 26.32 -10.45 -5.57
C THR A 19 26.45 -11.57 -6.61
N MET A 20 26.71 -12.81 -6.20
CA MET A 20 26.74 -13.97 -7.12
C MET A 20 25.36 -14.62 -7.29
N ALA A 21 24.46 -14.53 -6.32
CA ALA A 21 23.15 -15.20 -6.38
C ALA A 21 22.22 -14.52 -7.41
N ALA A 22 22.24 -13.20 -7.53
CA ALA A 22 21.41 -12.45 -8.47
C ALA A 22 21.77 -12.70 -9.95
N ALA A 23 23.04 -12.84 -10.26
CA ALA A 23 23.51 -13.15 -11.62
C ALA A 23 23.15 -14.60 -12.03
N LEU A 24 22.98 -15.50 -11.07
CA LEU A 24 22.59 -16.90 -11.30
C LEU A 24 21.08 -17.09 -11.40
N ALA A 25 20.30 -16.19 -10.80
CA ALA A 25 18.83 -16.26 -10.75
C ALA A 25 18.17 -16.23 -12.13
N SER A 26 18.78 -15.54 -13.11
CA SER A 26 18.26 -15.46 -14.49
C SER A 26 18.55 -16.70 -15.36
N ILE A 27 19.33 -17.66 -14.87
CA ILE A 27 19.83 -18.78 -15.68
C ILE A 27 19.51 -20.15 -15.06
N LEU A 28 19.19 -20.22 -13.75
CA LEU A 28 19.04 -21.48 -13.03
C LEU A 28 17.58 -21.93 -12.89
N PRO A 29 17.31 -23.25 -12.88
CA PRO A 29 15.99 -23.77 -12.56
C PRO A 29 15.54 -23.36 -11.15
N LEU A 30 14.22 -23.25 -10.93
CA LEU A 30 13.61 -22.79 -9.67
C LEU A 30 14.20 -23.50 -8.41
N SER A 31 14.50 -24.78 -8.51
CA SER A 31 15.13 -25.57 -7.44
C SER A 31 16.55 -25.13 -7.11
N ALA A 32 17.33 -24.70 -8.11
CA ALA A 32 18.70 -24.23 -7.91
C ALA A 32 18.75 -22.79 -7.37
N ILE A 33 17.79 -21.95 -7.75
CA ILE A 33 17.61 -20.60 -7.20
C ILE A 33 17.24 -20.68 -5.71
N LYS A 34 16.34 -21.61 -5.35
CA LYS A 34 15.96 -21.89 -3.96
C LYS A 34 17.14 -22.30 -3.10
N ALA A 35 17.99 -23.21 -3.61
CA ALA A 35 19.18 -23.66 -2.90
C ALA A 35 20.21 -22.54 -2.73
N ALA A 36 20.45 -21.75 -3.76
CA ALA A 36 21.39 -20.62 -3.73
C ALA A 36 20.94 -19.50 -2.75
N ALA A 37 19.64 -19.20 -2.73
CA ALA A 37 19.07 -18.22 -1.80
C ALA A 37 19.16 -18.69 -0.34
N GLN A 38 18.95 -19.99 -0.08
CA GLN A 38 19.09 -20.58 1.25
C GLN A 38 20.54 -20.64 1.73
N GLU A 39 21.49 -20.93 0.85
CA GLU A 39 22.93 -20.98 1.21
C GLU A 39 23.45 -19.60 1.61
N SER A 40 22.92 -18.52 1.03
CA SER A 40 23.39 -17.14 1.32
C SER A 40 22.83 -16.55 2.62
N MET A 41 21.70 -17.08 3.13
CA MET A 41 20.99 -16.49 4.28
C MET A 41 21.14 -17.32 5.58
N GLY A 42 21.68 -18.51 5.53
CA GLY A 42 21.61 -19.45 6.64
C GLY A 42 20.21 -20.07 6.82
N PRO A 43 20.02 -20.94 7.81
CA PRO A 43 18.72 -21.59 8.08
C PRO A 43 17.68 -20.55 8.53
N LEU A 44 16.45 -20.71 8.02
CA LEU A 44 15.32 -19.87 8.42
C LEU A 44 14.93 -20.17 9.88
N GLU A 45 14.76 -19.15 10.69
CA GLU A 45 14.36 -19.28 12.10
C GLU A 45 12.90 -19.74 12.21
N LYS A 46 12.05 -19.24 11.31
CA LYS A 46 10.61 -19.55 11.25
C LYS A 46 10.16 -19.66 9.79
N PRO A 47 10.26 -20.83 9.14
CA PRO A 47 9.87 -20.97 7.74
C PRO A 47 8.36 -20.93 7.49
N GLN A 48 7.54 -21.25 8.51
CA GLN A 48 6.08 -21.20 8.44
C GLN A 48 5.56 -19.86 8.96
N LEU A 49 4.83 -19.13 8.11
CA LEU A 49 4.38 -17.77 8.39
C LEU A 49 2.89 -17.59 8.15
N ASP A 50 2.25 -16.82 9.02
CA ASP A 50 0.89 -16.32 8.86
C ASP A 50 0.93 -14.86 8.40
N ILE A 51 0.42 -14.58 7.18
CA ILE A 51 0.38 -13.24 6.60
C ILE A 51 -1.05 -12.81 6.36
N GLY A 52 -1.46 -11.73 7.03
CA GLY A 52 -2.80 -11.16 6.90
C GLY A 52 -2.94 -10.27 5.65
N PHE A 53 -4.08 -10.35 4.96
CA PHE A 53 -4.38 -9.47 3.84
C PHE A 53 -5.87 -9.08 3.77
N ILE A 54 -6.14 -7.94 3.11
CA ILE A 54 -7.49 -7.52 2.72
C ILE A 54 -7.69 -7.88 1.24
N PRO A 55 -8.88 -8.41 0.83
CA PRO A 55 -9.12 -8.86 -0.54
C PRO A 55 -9.30 -7.68 -1.52
N ILE A 56 -8.22 -7.01 -1.83
CA ILE A 56 -8.12 -5.89 -2.76
C ILE A 56 -6.91 -6.07 -3.69
N THR A 57 -6.94 -5.41 -4.86
CA THR A 57 -5.86 -5.50 -5.84
C THR A 57 -4.53 -4.92 -5.34
N CYS A 58 -4.56 -4.04 -4.34
CA CYS A 58 -3.34 -3.52 -3.73
C CYS A 58 -2.51 -4.60 -3.03
N ALA A 59 -3.15 -5.69 -2.57
CA ALA A 59 -2.47 -6.84 -1.96
C ALA A 59 -1.88 -7.82 -2.99
N THR A 60 -1.91 -7.50 -4.28
CA THR A 60 -1.47 -8.39 -5.35
C THR A 60 -0.11 -9.05 -5.08
N PRO A 61 0.97 -8.34 -4.70
CA PRO A 61 2.26 -8.98 -4.47
C PRO A 61 2.22 -10.06 -3.37
N ILE A 62 1.54 -9.79 -2.26
CA ILE A 62 1.41 -10.74 -1.14
C ILE A 62 0.59 -11.97 -1.55
N ILE A 63 -0.56 -11.76 -2.20
CA ILE A 63 -1.47 -12.86 -2.48
C ILE A 63 -1.05 -13.70 -3.69
N MET A 64 -0.53 -13.08 -4.77
CA MET A 64 -0.05 -13.83 -5.93
C MET A 64 1.23 -14.64 -5.62
N ALA A 65 2.05 -14.16 -4.69
CA ALA A 65 3.25 -14.85 -4.27
C ALA A 65 2.97 -16.28 -3.78
N HIS A 66 1.77 -16.55 -3.27
CA HIS A 66 1.35 -17.86 -2.80
C HIS A 66 1.08 -18.83 -3.98
N PRO A 67 0.10 -18.62 -4.89
CA PRO A 67 -0.17 -19.56 -5.98
C PRO A 67 0.92 -19.59 -7.07
N MET A 68 1.73 -18.53 -7.20
CA MET A 68 2.78 -18.43 -8.21
C MET A 68 4.18 -18.82 -7.70
N GLY A 69 4.27 -19.33 -6.45
CA GLY A 69 5.47 -19.98 -5.91
C GLY A 69 6.59 -19.03 -5.51
N PHE A 70 6.34 -17.71 -5.32
CA PHE A 70 7.38 -16.78 -4.91
C PHE A 70 7.85 -17.03 -3.47
N TYR A 71 6.96 -17.38 -2.54
CA TYR A 71 7.35 -17.74 -1.17
C TYR A 71 8.18 -19.02 -1.13
N GLU A 72 7.75 -20.05 -1.85
CA GLU A 72 8.45 -21.33 -1.92
C GLU A 72 9.86 -21.21 -2.51
N ARG A 73 10.05 -20.28 -3.46
CA ARG A 73 11.35 -19.96 -4.07
C ARG A 73 12.40 -19.59 -3.03
N TYR A 74 11.97 -18.93 -1.95
CA TYR A 74 12.84 -18.51 -0.84
C TYR A 74 12.72 -19.40 0.40
N GLY A 75 12.14 -20.60 0.26
CA GLY A 75 12.05 -21.59 1.33
C GLY A 75 10.96 -21.37 2.36
N LEU A 76 10.03 -20.43 2.10
CA LEU A 76 8.95 -20.07 2.99
C LEU A 76 7.69 -20.89 2.71
N ASP A 77 7.01 -21.31 3.79
CA ASP A 77 5.68 -21.91 3.80
C ASP A 77 4.72 -20.87 4.38
N VAL A 78 4.01 -20.16 3.50
CA VAL A 78 3.19 -19.01 3.88
C VAL A 78 1.71 -19.36 3.82
N ASN A 79 1.02 -19.13 4.93
CA ASN A 79 -0.43 -19.15 5.00
C ASN A 79 -0.95 -17.70 4.84
N VAL A 80 -1.59 -17.39 3.70
CA VAL A 80 -2.20 -16.09 3.46
C VAL A 80 -3.61 -16.06 4.04
N ILE A 81 -3.85 -15.18 5.02
CA ILE A 81 -5.08 -15.14 5.84
C ILE A 81 -5.89 -13.90 5.48
N LYS A 82 -7.08 -14.14 4.91
CA LYS A 82 -8.01 -13.06 4.55
C LYS A 82 -8.65 -12.45 5.79
N ALA A 83 -8.58 -11.12 5.89
CA ALA A 83 -9.26 -10.35 6.93
C ALA A 83 -10.37 -9.48 6.33
N ALA A 84 -11.42 -9.21 7.12
CA ALA A 84 -12.57 -8.44 6.67
C ALA A 84 -12.33 -6.92 6.65
N GLY A 85 -11.33 -6.43 7.39
CA GLY A 85 -11.02 -4.99 7.48
C GLY A 85 -9.72 -4.71 8.21
N TRP A 86 -9.21 -3.50 8.09
CA TRP A 86 -7.89 -3.13 8.63
C TRP A 86 -7.82 -3.05 10.15
N ALA A 87 -8.92 -2.86 10.84
CA ALA A 87 -8.94 -3.01 12.31
C ALA A 87 -8.48 -4.42 12.74
N LEU A 88 -8.94 -5.47 12.01
CA LEU A 88 -8.50 -6.85 12.27
C LEU A 88 -7.03 -7.07 11.89
N ILE A 89 -6.56 -6.49 10.79
CA ILE A 89 -5.13 -6.53 10.43
C ILE A 89 -4.30 -5.92 11.55
N ARG A 90 -4.63 -4.70 11.97
CA ARG A 90 -3.96 -4.01 13.08
C ARG A 90 -3.93 -4.85 14.35
N ASP A 91 -5.09 -5.30 14.81
CA ASP A 91 -5.23 -5.99 16.09
C ASP A 91 -4.52 -7.36 16.09
N ASN A 92 -4.63 -8.11 15.00
CA ASN A 92 -3.92 -9.38 14.85
C ASN A 92 -2.41 -9.20 14.76
N SER A 93 -1.94 -8.14 14.08
CA SER A 93 -0.51 -7.80 14.02
C SER A 93 0.04 -7.33 15.37
N LEU A 94 -0.73 -6.53 16.14
CA LEU A 94 -0.36 -6.10 17.49
C LEU A 94 -0.30 -7.29 18.48
N ASN A 95 -1.10 -8.32 18.26
CA ASN A 95 -1.16 -9.51 19.12
C ASN A 95 -0.31 -10.68 18.60
N ASP A 96 0.60 -10.44 17.64
CA ASP A 96 1.52 -11.44 17.05
C ASP A 96 0.80 -12.66 16.43
N ARG A 97 -0.44 -12.50 16.00
CA ARG A 97 -1.18 -13.52 15.24
C ARG A 97 -0.79 -13.54 13.76
N PHE A 98 -0.31 -12.41 13.26
CA PHE A 98 0.30 -12.29 11.94
C PHE A 98 1.78 -11.98 12.11
N ASP A 99 2.63 -12.71 11.39
CA ASP A 99 4.07 -12.46 11.31
C ASP A 99 4.37 -11.22 10.47
N ALA A 100 3.57 -11.02 9.43
CA ALA A 100 3.55 -9.86 8.58
C ALA A 100 2.14 -9.62 8.03
N ALA A 101 1.89 -8.48 7.42
CA ALA A 101 0.60 -8.17 6.84
C ALA A 101 0.69 -7.16 5.69
N HIS A 102 -0.29 -7.26 4.81
CA HIS A 102 -0.71 -6.17 3.93
C HIS A 102 -1.30 -5.05 4.77
N MET A 103 -0.66 -3.89 4.77
CA MET A 103 -1.12 -2.72 5.52
C MET A 103 -1.27 -1.51 4.59
N LEU A 104 -2.23 -0.65 4.92
CA LEU A 104 -2.26 0.69 4.35
C LEU A 104 -1.00 1.46 4.76
N THR A 105 -0.40 2.19 3.85
CA THR A 105 0.91 2.85 4.09
C THR A 105 0.96 3.77 5.31
N PRO A 106 -0.13 4.43 5.77
CA PRO A 106 -0.13 5.15 7.04
C PRO A 106 -0.13 4.27 8.30
N MET A 107 -0.58 3.00 8.21
CA MET A 107 -0.74 2.15 9.41
C MET A 107 0.56 1.87 10.16
N PRO A 108 1.69 1.48 9.53
CA PRO A 108 2.94 1.28 10.24
C PRO A 108 3.43 2.52 10.98
N LEU A 109 3.23 3.71 10.41
CA LEU A 109 3.52 4.99 11.04
C LEU A 109 2.62 5.24 12.26
N ALA A 110 1.31 5.08 12.08
CA ALA A 110 0.32 5.27 13.15
C ALA A 110 0.56 4.31 14.32
N MET A 111 0.78 3.02 14.04
CA MET A 111 1.05 2.00 15.08
C MET A 111 2.36 2.27 15.83
N THR A 112 3.39 2.76 15.12
CA THR A 112 4.67 3.14 15.74
C THR A 112 4.52 4.34 16.65
N LEU A 113 3.67 5.30 16.28
CA LEU A 113 3.37 6.50 17.09
C LEU A 113 2.30 6.27 18.16
N GLY A 114 1.59 5.15 18.13
CA GLY A 114 0.45 4.90 19.02
C GLY A 114 -0.80 5.69 18.67
N ALA A 115 -0.88 6.18 17.43
CA ALA A 115 -2.07 6.86 16.92
C ALA A 115 -3.19 5.85 16.63
N GLY A 116 -4.31 5.95 17.33
CA GLY A 116 -5.46 5.05 17.19
C GLY A 116 -5.22 3.60 17.61
N SER A 117 -4.09 3.30 18.28
CA SER A 117 -3.75 1.95 18.77
C SER A 117 -2.74 2.01 19.91
N SER A 118 -2.43 0.85 20.52
CA SER A 118 -1.25 0.74 21.38
C SER A 118 0.03 0.96 20.55
N THR A 119 1.04 1.60 21.17
CA THR A 119 2.33 1.87 20.54
C THR A 119 3.11 0.58 20.35
N ARG A 120 3.48 0.28 19.11
CA ARG A 120 4.38 -0.81 18.77
C ARG A 120 5.14 -0.48 17.49
N HIS A 121 6.47 -0.65 17.51
CA HIS A 121 7.29 -0.35 16.36
C HIS A 121 7.04 -1.34 15.21
N PHE A 122 6.42 -0.86 14.15
CA PHE A 122 6.24 -1.54 12.87
C PHE A 122 7.15 -0.95 11.81
N ILE A 123 7.54 -1.77 10.87
CA ILE A 123 8.38 -1.39 9.73
C ILE A 123 7.66 -1.73 8.42
N ALA A 124 7.87 -0.89 7.42
CA ALA A 124 7.43 -1.07 6.04
C ALA A 124 8.66 -1.13 5.14
N PRO A 125 9.24 -2.33 4.95
CA PRO A 125 10.44 -2.48 4.13
C PRO A 125 10.15 -2.51 2.63
N ALA A 126 8.89 -2.65 2.22
CA ALA A 126 8.48 -2.56 0.83
C ALA A 126 7.09 -1.92 0.70
N ILE A 127 6.91 -1.09 -0.32
CA ILE A 127 5.61 -0.69 -0.82
C ILE A 127 5.09 -1.82 -1.73
N GLU A 128 3.82 -2.16 -1.64
CA GLU A 128 3.23 -3.18 -2.50
C GLU A 128 2.74 -2.58 -3.81
N ASN A 129 2.04 -1.44 -3.71
CA ASN A 129 1.53 -0.76 -4.88
C ASN A 129 1.52 0.76 -4.73
N ILE A 130 1.57 1.42 -5.87
CA ILE A 130 1.32 2.85 -6.04
C ILE A 130 0.05 3.06 -6.87
N ASN A 131 -0.62 4.21 -6.71
CA ASN A 131 -1.93 4.47 -7.32
C ASN A 131 -3.00 3.44 -6.86
N GLY A 132 -3.87 2.97 -7.74
CA GLY A 132 -4.81 1.86 -7.47
C GLY A 132 -6.05 2.21 -6.66
N GLN A 133 -6.40 3.48 -6.59
CA GLN A 133 -7.59 4.00 -5.90
C GLN A 133 -8.38 4.93 -6.83
N ALA A 134 -9.64 5.12 -6.52
CA ALA A 134 -10.50 6.08 -7.24
C ALA A 134 -11.53 6.71 -6.31
N ILE A 135 -12.00 7.90 -6.67
CA ILE A 135 -13.25 8.44 -6.16
C ILE A 135 -14.37 7.96 -7.08
N VAL A 136 -15.32 7.24 -6.52
CA VAL A 136 -16.54 6.78 -7.20
C VAL A 136 -17.73 7.53 -6.63
N LEU A 137 -18.60 8.01 -7.51
CA LEU A 137 -19.89 8.58 -7.14
C LEU A 137 -21.02 7.68 -7.62
N ARG A 138 -22.16 7.72 -6.89
CA ARG A 138 -23.38 7.04 -7.29
C ARG A 138 -23.92 7.65 -8.59
N ASN A 139 -24.57 6.84 -9.43
CA ASN A 139 -25.01 7.25 -10.77
C ASN A 139 -25.97 8.44 -10.80
N ASP A 140 -26.74 8.68 -9.74
CA ASP A 140 -27.65 9.83 -9.63
C ASP A 140 -26.91 11.16 -9.35
N HIS A 141 -25.56 11.13 -9.22
CA HIS A 141 -24.72 12.32 -9.04
C HIS A 141 -23.91 12.70 -10.30
N GLN A 142 -24.28 12.22 -11.48
CA GLN A 142 -23.56 12.55 -12.72
C GLN A 142 -23.53 14.06 -13.05
N ASP A 143 -24.52 14.82 -12.59
CA ASP A 143 -24.61 16.27 -12.70
C ASP A 143 -23.83 17.02 -11.59
N LYS A 144 -23.28 16.30 -10.61
CA LYS A 144 -22.53 16.82 -9.45
C LYS A 144 -21.07 16.42 -9.47
N ARG A 145 -20.46 16.44 -10.64
CA ARG A 145 -19.04 16.09 -10.80
C ARG A 145 -18.08 17.17 -10.29
N ASP A 146 -18.56 18.40 -10.14
CA ASP A 146 -17.84 19.48 -9.51
C ASP A 146 -17.82 19.26 -7.98
N PRO A 147 -16.64 19.14 -7.33
CA PRO A 147 -16.54 18.88 -5.89
C PRO A 147 -17.19 19.98 -5.03
N GLU A 148 -17.30 21.23 -5.48
CA GLU A 148 -17.98 22.28 -4.75
C GLU A 148 -19.47 21.97 -4.47
N LYS A 149 -20.05 21.06 -5.27
CA LYS A 149 -21.43 20.56 -5.11
C LYS A 149 -21.58 19.41 -4.10
N TRP A 150 -20.49 18.98 -3.46
CA TRP A 150 -20.53 17.82 -2.56
C TRP A 150 -20.90 18.17 -1.10
N ARG A 151 -21.28 19.40 -0.83
CA ARG A 151 -21.77 19.77 0.49
C ARG A 151 -22.92 18.86 0.92
N GLY A 152 -22.79 18.25 2.12
CA GLY A 152 -23.74 17.30 2.66
C GLY A 152 -23.60 15.87 2.15
N PHE A 153 -22.67 15.58 1.23
CA PHE A 153 -22.39 14.21 0.79
C PHE A 153 -21.77 13.37 1.90
N THR A 154 -22.12 12.10 1.89
CA THR A 154 -21.48 11.08 2.73
C THR A 154 -20.54 10.22 1.87
N PHE A 155 -19.26 10.17 2.23
CA PHE A 155 -18.27 9.34 1.58
C PHE A 155 -17.82 8.18 2.44
N GLY A 156 -17.64 7.00 1.82
CA GLY A 156 -16.97 5.85 2.42
C GLY A 156 -15.45 5.92 2.22
N VAL A 157 -14.69 5.60 3.27
CA VAL A 157 -13.24 5.32 3.18
C VAL A 157 -12.96 4.02 3.92
N PRO A 158 -11.91 3.26 3.53
CA PRO A 158 -11.71 1.91 4.07
C PRO A 158 -11.20 1.89 5.50
N PHE A 159 -10.49 2.92 5.92
CA PHE A 159 -9.91 3.06 7.25
C PHE A 159 -9.48 4.50 7.51
N GLU A 160 -9.46 4.91 8.77
CA GLU A 160 -9.06 6.27 9.16
C GLU A 160 -7.60 6.57 8.87
N TYR A 161 -6.68 5.63 9.14
CA TYR A 161 -5.25 5.73 8.82
C TYR A 161 -4.98 5.14 7.43
N SER A 162 -5.48 5.80 6.38
CA SER A 162 -5.36 5.35 5.00
C SER A 162 -5.05 6.50 4.05
N MET A 163 -4.35 6.19 2.96
CA MET A 163 -4.19 7.14 1.86
C MET A 163 -5.53 7.56 1.29
N HIS A 164 -6.52 6.66 1.27
CA HIS A 164 -7.88 6.94 0.82
C HIS A 164 -8.51 8.11 1.61
N ASN A 165 -8.44 8.05 2.95
CA ASN A 165 -8.93 9.11 3.79
C ASN A 165 -8.15 10.42 3.61
N PHE A 166 -6.82 10.34 3.58
CA PHE A 166 -5.99 11.54 3.47
C PHE A 166 -6.08 12.19 2.09
N LEU A 167 -6.16 11.42 1.00
CA LEU A 167 -6.34 11.97 -0.34
C LEU A 167 -7.75 12.53 -0.56
N LEU A 168 -8.80 11.92 0.00
CA LEU A 168 -10.14 12.48 -0.05
C LEU A 168 -10.20 13.83 0.67
N ARG A 169 -9.67 13.89 1.91
CA ARG A 169 -9.59 15.13 2.70
C ARG A 169 -8.78 16.20 1.98
N TYR A 170 -7.65 15.81 1.40
CA TYR A 170 -6.81 16.72 0.62
C TYR A 170 -7.57 17.26 -0.59
N TYR A 171 -8.18 16.38 -1.38
CA TYR A 171 -8.90 16.73 -2.60
C TYR A 171 -10.06 17.70 -2.34
N VAL A 172 -10.93 17.38 -1.39
CA VAL A 172 -12.07 18.26 -1.10
C VAL A 172 -11.63 19.60 -0.49
N ALA A 173 -10.58 19.61 0.32
CA ALA A 173 -10.03 20.84 0.90
C ALA A 173 -9.44 21.78 -0.17
N GLU A 174 -8.77 21.24 -1.18
CA GLU A 174 -8.25 22.01 -2.31
C GLU A 174 -9.38 22.60 -3.19
N HIS A 175 -10.62 22.05 -3.09
CA HIS A 175 -11.82 22.60 -3.70
C HIS A 175 -12.66 23.44 -2.74
N GLY A 176 -12.08 23.90 -1.62
CA GLY A 176 -12.74 24.81 -0.69
C GLY A 176 -13.78 24.20 0.23
N LEU A 177 -13.83 22.86 0.36
CA LEU A 177 -14.69 22.17 1.29
C LEU A 177 -13.93 21.73 2.54
N ASP A 178 -14.51 21.99 3.71
CA ASP A 178 -14.02 21.43 4.96
C ASP A 178 -14.44 19.95 5.08
N PRO A 179 -13.49 19.00 5.09
CA PRO A 179 -13.83 17.58 5.11
C PRO A 179 -14.54 17.10 6.39
N ASP A 180 -14.53 17.91 7.47
CA ASP A 180 -15.20 17.59 8.73
C ASP A 180 -16.52 18.35 8.94
N GLN A 181 -16.79 19.40 8.13
CA GLN A 181 -17.97 20.23 8.26
C GLN A 181 -18.89 20.16 7.04
N ASP A 182 -18.31 20.10 5.84
CA ASP A 182 -19.06 20.20 4.59
C ASP A 182 -19.47 18.85 4.01
N ILE A 183 -18.74 17.77 4.36
CA ILE A 183 -19.05 16.39 3.97
C ILE A 183 -19.06 15.49 5.23
N GLN A 184 -19.50 14.26 5.07
CA GLN A 184 -19.37 13.22 6.08
C GLN A 184 -18.45 12.12 5.56
N ILE A 185 -17.45 11.72 6.35
CA ILE A 185 -16.56 10.60 6.02
C ILE A 185 -16.88 9.45 6.98
N ARG A 186 -17.18 8.26 6.43
CA ARG A 186 -17.47 7.05 7.18
C ARG A 186 -16.46 5.97 6.86
N VAL A 187 -15.97 5.30 7.89
CA VAL A 187 -15.13 4.11 7.71
C VAL A 187 -16.03 2.92 7.37
N ILE A 188 -15.81 2.33 6.21
CA ILE A 188 -16.56 1.19 5.69
C ILE A 188 -15.55 0.19 5.11
N PRO A 189 -15.56 -1.09 5.54
CA PRO A 189 -14.71 -2.11 4.94
C PRO A 189 -14.93 -2.21 3.42
N PRO A 190 -13.88 -2.38 2.60
CA PRO A 190 -14.00 -2.37 1.15
C PRO A 190 -15.05 -3.33 0.58
N PRO A 191 -15.21 -4.57 1.09
CA PRO A 191 -16.25 -5.47 0.58
C PRO A 191 -17.70 -4.94 0.76
N GLU A 192 -17.90 -4.00 1.68
CA GLU A 192 -19.22 -3.41 1.97
C GLU A 192 -19.51 -2.12 1.20
N MET A 193 -18.47 -1.52 0.55
CA MET A 193 -18.58 -0.22 -0.12
C MET A 193 -19.67 -0.20 -1.19
N VAL A 194 -19.65 -1.19 -2.10
CA VAL A 194 -20.58 -1.26 -3.23
C VAL A 194 -22.03 -1.44 -2.76
N ALA A 195 -22.25 -2.25 -1.72
CA ALA A 195 -23.58 -2.45 -1.14
C ALA A 195 -24.12 -1.18 -0.48
N ASN A 196 -23.26 -0.43 0.23
CA ASN A 196 -23.63 0.86 0.83
C ASN A 196 -23.94 1.92 -0.22
N LEU A 197 -23.17 1.96 -1.32
CA LEU A 197 -23.44 2.87 -2.45
C LEU A 197 -24.78 2.52 -3.10
N ARG A 198 -25.06 1.23 -3.36
CA ARG A 198 -26.33 0.75 -3.92
C ARG A 198 -27.54 1.11 -3.05
N ALA A 199 -27.40 0.95 -1.73
CA ALA A 199 -28.46 1.25 -0.79
C ALA A 199 -28.71 2.76 -0.58
N GLY A 200 -27.83 3.63 -1.12
CA GLY A 200 -27.90 5.07 -0.91
C GLY A 200 -27.47 5.52 0.49
N ASN A 201 -26.78 4.68 1.24
CA ASN A 201 -26.21 5.02 2.55
C ASN A 201 -25.02 5.96 2.45
N ILE A 202 -24.38 6.00 1.28
CA ILE A 202 -23.30 6.90 0.91
C ILE A 202 -23.52 7.43 -0.52
N ASP A 203 -23.02 8.63 -0.78
CA ASP A 203 -23.09 9.31 -2.07
C ASP A 203 -21.93 8.94 -3.00
N GLY A 204 -20.81 8.57 -2.38
CA GLY A 204 -19.61 8.14 -3.03
C GLY A 204 -18.66 7.48 -2.08
N PHE A 205 -17.52 7.06 -2.58
CA PHE A 205 -16.41 6.55 -1.78
C PHE A 205 -15.07 6.83 -2.44
N LEU A 206 -14.01 6.92 -1.64
CA LEU A 206 -12.64 6.73 -2.08
C LEU A 206 -12.18 5.39 -1.53
N SER A 207 -12.01 4.42 -2.42
CA SER A 207 -11.78 3.02 -2.07
C SER A 207 -10.65 2.41 -2.90
N PRO A 208 -10.02 1.35 -2.41
CA PRO A 208 -9.12 0.55 -3.24
C PRO A 208 -9.90 -0.24 -4.29
N ASP A 209 -9.22 -0.56 -5.39
CA ASP A 209 -9.74 -1.53 -6.34
C ASP A 209 -9.68 -2.97 -5.74
N PRO A 210 -10.58 -3.87 -6.15
CA PRO A 210 -11.43 -3.78 -7.34
C PRO A 210 -12.83 -3.15 -7.11
N PHE A 211 -13.11 -2.59 -5.94
CA PHE A 211 -14.46 -2.14 -5.60
C PHE A 211 -14.90 -0.90 -6.40
N ASN A 212 -13.95 -0.05 -6.83
CA ASN A 212 -14.25 1.04 -7.76
C ASN A 212 -14.79 0.48 -9.09
N GLN A 213 -14.06 -0.48 -9.68
CA GLN A 213 -14.47 -1.11 -10.93
C GLN A 213 -15.71 -1.98 -10.74
N ARG A 214 -15.87 -2.60 -9.58
CA ARG A 214 -17.06 -3.38 -9.25
C ARG A 214 -18.33 -2.54 -9.24
N ALA A 215 -18.29 -1.31 -8.71
CA ALA A 215 -19.43 -0.39 -8.74
C ALA A 215 -19.84 -0.02 -10.18
N VAL A 216 -18.87 0.17 -11.07
CA VAL A 216 -19.12 0.41 -12.49
C VAL A 216 -19.68 -0.84 -13.16
N TYR A 217 -19.08 -2.01 -12.93
CA TYR A 217 -19.52 -3.29 -13.48
C TYR A 217 -20.97 -3.61 -13.11
N GLU A 218 -21.37 -3.32 -11.89
CA GLU A 218 -22.73 -3.48 -11.37
C GLU A 218 -23.68 -2.31 -11.75
N ARG A 219 -23.19 -1.31 -12.49
CA ARG A 219 -23.95 -0.13 -12.94
C ARG A 219 -24.55 0.69 -11.80
N ILE A 220 -23.83 0.80 -10.68
CA ILE A 220 -24.29 1.53 -9.48
C ILE A 220 -23.64 2.90 -9.41
N GLY A 221 -22.39 3.02 -9.85
CA GLY A 221 -21.59 4.23 -9.80
C GLY A 221 -20.72 4.41 -11.03
N PHE A 222 -20.05 5.53 -11.05
CA PHE A 222 -19.05 5.89 -12.05
C PHE A 222 -17.76 6.36 -11.38
N ILE A 223 -16.64 6.16 -12.04
CA ILE A 223 -15.35 6.69 -11.60
C ILE A 223 -15.33 8.19 -11.88
N HIS A 224 -15.28 8.99 -10.83
CA HIS A 224 -15.16 10.44 -10.92
C HIS A 224 -13.74 10.85 -11.32
N LEU A 225 -12.73 10.31 -10.61
CA LEU A 225 -11.32 10.42 -10.95
C LEU A 225 -10.52 9.24 -10.36
N LEU A 226 -9.36 8.95 -10.96
CA LEU A 226 -8.35 8.08 -10.37
C LEU A 226 -7.46 8.91 -9.43
N THR A 227 -7.06 8.37 -8.29
CA THR A 227 -6.26 9.11 -7.32
C THR A 227 -4.86 9.49 -7.82
N LYS A 228 -4.35 8.81 -8.86
CA LYS A 228 -3.14 9.27 -9.57
C LYS A 228 -3.29 10.69 -10.14
N GLU A 229 -4.50 11.17 -10.39
CA GLU A 229 -4.76 12.54 -10.83
C GLU A 229 -4.61 13.56 -9.68
N ILE A 230 -4.70 13.10 -8.42
CA ILE A 230 -4.38 13.90 -7.24
C ILE A 230 -2.86 13.89 -7.02
N TRP A 231 -2.29 12.70 -6.97
CA TRP A 231 -0.86 12.48 -6.76
C TRP A 231 -0.39 11.25 -7.53
N GLU A 232 0.26 11.46 -8.66
CA GLU A 232 0.82 10.38 -9.47
C GLU A 232 1.94 9.66 -8.74
N GLY A 233 1.83 8.32 -8.64
CA GLY A 233 2.78 7.48 -7.93
C GLY A 233 2.64 7.53 -6.41
N HIS A 234 1.49 7.97 -5.87
CA HIS A 234 1.26 7.93 -4.43
C HIS A 234 1.28 6.49 -3.90
N PRO A 235 1.83 6.25 -2.68
CA PRO A 235 1.78 4.93 -2.08
C PRO A 235 0.34 4.60 -1.67
N CYS A 236 -0.04 3.33 -1.77
CA CYS A 236 -1.34 2.87 -1.28
C CYS A 236 -1.16 1.88 -0.12
N CYS A 237 -0.52 0.76 -0.40
CA CYS A 237 -0.31 -0.30 0.57
C CYS A 237 1.16 -0.70 0.66
N ALA A 238 1.52 -1.26 1.81
CA ALA A 238 2.85 -1.71 2.14
C ALA A 238 2.81 -3.12 2.71
N PHE A 239 3.84 -3.89 2.42
CA PHE A 239 4.23 -5.02 3.20
C PHE A 239 4.81 -4.51 4.52
N ALA A 240 4.26 -4.96 5.66
CA ALA A 240 4.67 -4.51 6.96
C ALA A 240 4.77 -5.65 7.98
N THR A 241 5.71 -5.51 8.90
CA THR A 241 5.89 -6.43 10.03
C THR A 241 6.36 -5.67 11.27
N SER A 242 6.35 -6.32 12.44
CA SER A 242 6.92 -5.72 13.62
C SER A 242 8.45 -5.69 13.55
N ALA A 243 9.07 -4.61 14.03
CA ALA A 243 10.53 -4.54 14.14
C ALA A 243 11.09 -5.67 15.02
N ARG A 244 10.27 -6.21 15.96
CA ARG A 244 10.63 -7.37 16.77
C ARG A 244 10.77 -8.63 15.92
N PHE A 245 9.80 -8.92 15.04
CA PHE A 245 9.86 -10.09 14.16
C PHE A 245 11.12 -10.08 13.29
N ALA A 246 11.42 -8.95 12.65
CA ALA A 246 12.60 -8.81 11.81
C ALA A 246 13.92 -9.03 12.60
N ARG A 247 13.96 -8.58 13.86
CA ARG A 247 15.13 -8.74 14.71
C ARG A 247 15.30 -10.18 15.24
N GLU A 248 14.21 -10.82 15.60
CA GLU A 248 14.21 -12.18 16.16
C GLU A 248 14.37 -13.27 15.07
N ASN A 249 13.99 -12.96 13.83
CA ASN A 249 14.01 -13.88 12.69
C ASN A 249 14.66 -13.25 11.46
N PRO A 250 15.96 -12.85 11.53
CA PRO A 250 16.59 -12.07 10.46
C PRO A 250 16.71 -12.80 9.12
N ASN A 251 16.96 -14.11 9.10
CA ASN A 251 17.03 -14.87 7.85
C ASN A 251 15.64 -15.05 7.23
N THR A 252 14.65 -15.36 8.07
CA THR A 252 13.25 -15.47 7.63
C THR A 252 12.71 -14.13 7.10
N TYR A 253 12.98 -13.03 7.80
CA TYR A 253 12.63 -11.67 7.35
C TYR A 253 13.30 -11.35 6.01
N GLY A 254 14.59 -11.64 5.86
CA GLY A 254 15.30 -11.44 4.60
C GLY A 254 14.75 -12.26 3.44
N ALA A 255 14.38 -13.52 3.68
CA ALA A 255 13.73 -14.39 2.69
C ALA A 255 12.35 -13.82 2.29
N LEU A 256 11.57 -13.39 3.27
CA LEU A 256 10.24 -12.83 3.04
C LEU A 256 10.31 -11.50 2.27
N LEU A 257 11.24 -10.61 2.62
CA LEU A 257 11.43 -9.35 1.89
C LEU A 257 11.82 -9.59 0.42
N ARG A 258 12.68 -10.58 0.15
CA ARG A 258 13.02 -10.98 -1.23
C ARG A 258 11.80 -11.47 -2.00
N ALA A 259 11.00 -12.35 -1.38
CA ALA A 259 9.79 -12.88 -2.01
C ALA A 259 8.81 -11.77 -2.38
N ILE A 260 8.62 -10.79 -1.49
CA ILE A 260 7.71 -9.66 -1.72
C ILE A 260 8.24 -8.71 -2.79
N ILE A 261 9.53 -8.35 -2.74
CA ILE A 261 10.14 -7.47 -3.75
C ILE A 261 10.10 -8.15 -5.13
N ASP A 262 10.45 -9.42 -5.21
CA ASP A 262 10.41 -10.20 -6.46
C ASP A 262 8.99 -10.28 -7.04
N ALA A 263 7.98 -10.56 -6.20
CA ALA A 263 6.57 -10.57 -6.59
C ALA A 263 6.08 -9.17 -7.01
N THR A 264 6.50 -8.12 -6.31
CA THR A 264 6.14 -6.72 -6.65
C THR A 264 6.71 -6.33 -8.01
N GLN A 265 7.97 -6.66 -8.25
CA GLN A 265 8.63 -6.41 -9.55
C GLN A 265 8.01 -7.23 -10.69
N TYR A 266 7.64 -8.49 -10.44
CA TYR A 266 6.89 -9.27 -11.41
C TYR A 266 5.55 -8.62 -11.77
N SER A 267 4.86 -8.06 -10.78
CA SER A 267 3.58 -7.36 -10.96
C SER A 267 3.73 -6.02 -11.69
N SER A 268 4.91 -5.39 -11.67
CA SER A 268 5.17 -4.12 -12.36
C SER A 268 5.18 -4.27 -13.88
N ASP A 269 5.50 -5.46 -14.40
CA ASP A 269 5.45 -5.73 -15.84
C ASP A 269 3.99 -5.88 -16.32
N PRO A 270 3.50 -4.99 -17.19
CA PRO A 270 2.15 -5.08 -17.74
C PRO A 270 1.85 -6.41 -18.46
N ALA A 271 2.86 -7.09 -19.00
CA ALA A 271 2.71 -8.38 -19.68
C ALA A 271 2.22 -9.49 -18.77
N ASN A 272 2.51 -9.41 -17.46
CA ASN A 272 2.14 -10.43 -16.47
C ASN A 272 0.74 -10.21 -15.88
N ARG A 273 0.13 -9.05 -16.08
CA ARG A 273 -1.06 -8.62 -15.32
C ARG A 273 -2.32 -9.42 -15.59
N SER A 274 -2.49 -9.98 -16.80
CA SER A 274 -3.63 -10.87 -17.09
C SER A 274 -3.48 -12.21 -16.37
N GLU A 275 -2.29 -12.82 -16.38
CA GLU A 275 -2.01 -14.06 -15.63
C GLU A 275 -2.19 -13.84 -14.12
N ILE A 276 -1.69 -12.72 -13.60
CA ILE A 276 -1.88 -12.35 -12.19
C ILE A 276 -3.37 -12.21 -11.86
N ALA A 277 -4.16 -11.57 -12.73
CA ALA A 277 -5.61 -11.41 -12.53
C ALA A 277 -6.31 -12.75 -12.38
N GLU A 278 -5.97 -13.75 -13.22
CA GLU A 278 -6.48 -15.10 -13.11
C GLU A 278 -6.06 -15.79 -11.80
N ALA A 279 -4.79 -15.62 -11.39
CA ALA A 279 -4.25 -16.25 -10.19
C ALA A 279 -4.89 -15.74 -8.89
N ILE A 280 -5.24 -14.45 -8.82
CA ILE A 280 -5.79 -13.81 -7.61
C ILE A 280 -7.31 -13.69 -7.58
N ALA A 281 -8.02 -13.99 -8.68
CA ALA A 281 -9.47 -13.93 -8.76
C ALA A 281 -10.22 -14.94 -7.85
N PRO A 282 -9.71 -16.17 -7.58
CA PRO A 282 -10.42 -17.17 -6.83
C PRO A 282 -10.90 -16.72 -5.45
N ALA A 283 -11.89 -17.48 -4.90
CA ALA A 283 -12.49 -17.21 -3.58
C ALA A 283 -11.46 -17.23 -2.42
N ALA A 284 -10.35 -17.95 -2.58
CA ALA A 284 -9.25 -17.93 -1.60
C ALA A 284 -8.61 -16.53 -1.46
N TYR A 285 -8.63 -15.74 -2.53
CA TYR A 285 -7.99 -14.40 -2.60
C TYR A 285 -9.03 -13.29 -2.71
N LEU A 286 -9.24 -12.73 -3.92
CA LEU A 286 -10.12 -11.56 -4.09
C LEU A 286 -11.61 -11.90 -4.13
N ASN A 287 -11.97 -13.11 -4.57
CA ASN A 287 -13.36 -13.50 -4.79
C ASN A 287 -14.11 -12.50 -5.69
N GLN A 288 -13.53 -12.19 -6.84
CA GLN A 288 -14.06 -11.23 -7.81
C GLN A 288 -14.06 -11.84 -9.21
N PRO A 289 -14.94 -11.38 -10.13
CA PRO A 289 -14.85 -11.74 -11.53
C PRO A 289 -13.48 -11.36 -12.12
N VAL A 290 -12.85 -12.28 -12.86
CA VAL A 290 -11.54 -12.03 -13.52
C VAL A 290 -11.58 -10.74 -14.35
N THR A 291 -12.67 -10.52 -15.13
CA THR A 291 -12.83 -9.32 -15.96
C THR A 291 -12.74 -8.02 -15.17
N VAL A 292 -13.27 -8.01 -13.92
CA VAL A 292 -13.18 -6.82 -13.06
C VAL A 292 -11.73 -6.57 -12.64
N ILE A 293 -11.01 -7.63 -12.28
CA ILE A 293 -9.60 -7.53 -11.87
C ILE A 293 -8.72 -7.14 -13.06
N GLU A 294 -8.94 -7.75 -14.23
CA GLU A 294 -8.21 -7.41 -15.47
C GLU A 294 -8.38 -5.93 -15.85
N GLN A 295 -9.60 -5.38 -15.76
CA GLN A 295 -9.83 -3.96 -16.04
C GLN A 295 -8.99 -3.06 -15.13
N VAL A 296 -8.81 -3.47 -13.89
CA VAL A 296 -7.97 -2.74 -12.92
C VAL A 296 -6.49 -2.90 -13.25
N LEU A 297 -6.00 -4.14 -13.33
CA LEU A 297 -4.57 -4.42 -13.46
C LEU A 297 -4.00 -4.01 -14.82
N THR A 298 -4.77 -4.14 -15.90
CA THR A 298 -4.34 -3.73 -17.24
C THR A 298 -4.57 -2.24 -17.52
N GLY A 299 -5.39 -1.58 -16.70
CA GLY A 299 -5.74 -0.17 -16.89
C GLY A 299 -6.66 0.11 -18.08
N ARG A 300 -7.24 -0.92 -18.71
CA ARG A 300 -8.26 -0.77 -19.75
C ARG A 300 -9.64 -1.04 -19.16
N PHE A 301 -10.40 -0.01 -18.86
CA PHE A 301 -11.63 -0.10 -18.09
C PHE A 301 -12.75 0.81 -18.55
N ALA A 302 -13.99 0.42 -18.28
CA ALA A 302 -15.15 1.29 -18.41
C ALA A 302 -15.22 2.26 -17.22
N ASP A 303 -15.50 3.55 -17.47
CA ASP A 303 -15.58 4.57 -16.44
C ASP A 303 -16.96 4.72 -15.78
N GLY A 304 -17.99 4.06 -16.36
CA GLY A 304 -19.39 4.20 -15.91
C GLY A 304 -20.11 5.39 -16.53
N LEU A 305 -19.44 6.20 -17.37
CA LEU A 305 -19.98 7.36 -18.06
C LEU A 305 -20.12 7.13 -19.60
N GLY A 306 -19.94 5.89 -20.02
CA GLY A 306 -20.04 5.48 -21.42
C GLY A 306 -18.70 5.43 -22.16
N ASN A 307 -17.56 5.68 -21.49
CA ASN A 307 -16.25 5.65 -22.11
C ASN A 307 -15.47 4.43 -21.66
N VAL A 308 -14.56 3.97 -22.53
CA VAL A 308 -13.49 3.02 -22.19
C VAL A 308 -12.19 3.81 -22.07
N GLN A 309 -11.61 3.77 -20.90
CA GLN A 309 -10.34 4.42 -20.59
C GLN A 309 -9.18 3.44 -20.83
N ASN A 310 -7.99 4.00 -21.09
CA ASN A 310 -6.74 3.24 -21.16
C ASN A 310 -5.66 3.98 -20.35
N VAL A 311 -5.50 3.54 -19.10
CA VAL A 311 -4.56 4.11 -18.13
C VAL A 311 -3.76 2.93 -17.55
N PRO A 312 -2.68 2.49 -18.23
CA PRO A 312 -1.94 1.27 -17.86
C PRO A 312 -1.38 1.28 -16.43
N ASP A 313 -1.10 2.46 -15.90
CA ASP A 313 -0.62 2.71 -14.54
C ASP A 313 -1.75 3.17 -13.57
N ARG A 314 -3.02 2.83 -13.89
CA ARG A 314 -4.16 3.02 -12.99
C ARG A 314 -3.86 2.46 -11.60
N ILE A 315 -3.27 1.27 -11.53
CA ILE A 315 -2.52 0.70 -10.42
C ILE A 315 -1.15 0.31 -10.95
N ASP A 316 -0.12 0.55 -10.15
CA ASP A 316 1.23 0.10 -10.49
C ASP A 316 1.95 -0.43 -9.25
N PHE A 317 3.08 -1.09 -9.45
CA PHE A 317 3.77 -1.84 -8.42
C PHE A 317 5.24 -1.41 -8.36
N ASP A 318 5.59 -0.70 -7.30
CA ASP A 318 6.96 -0.21 -7.04
C ASP A 318 7.30 -0.54 -5.58
N PRO A 319 8.28 -1.42 -5.32
CA PRO A 319 8.59 -1.83 -3.95
C PRO A 319 9.31 -0.78 -3.13
N PHE A 320 9.78 0.33 -3.72
CA PHE A 320 10.67 1.24 -3.01
C PHE A 320 9.94 2.17 -2.03
N PRO A 321 10.20 2.06 -0.71
CA PRO A 321 9.54 2.86 0.32
C PRO A 321 10.24 4.21 0.49
N TRP A 322 9.91 5.19 -0.36
CA TRP A 322 10.46 6.53 -0.27
C TRP A 322 10.18 7.19 1.08
N HIS A 323 11.21 7.69 1.77
CA HIS A 323 11.01 8.44 3.03
C HIS A 323 10.08 9.64 2.85
N SER A 324 10.12 10.30 1.69
CA SER A 324 9.23 11.42 1.38
C SER A 324 7.75 11.04 1.31
N MET A 325 7.40 9.77 1.00
CA MET A 325 6.03 9.26 1.12
C MET A 325 5.59 9.24 2.59
N ALA A 326 6.42 8.69 3.47
CA ALA A 326 6.15 8.67 4.92
C ALA A 326 6.03 10.08 5.49
N ILE A 327 6.91 11.00 5.08
CA ILE A 327 6.90 12.39 5.53
C ILE A 327 5.60 13.08 5.11
N TRP A 328 5.15 12.89 3.85
CA TRP A 328 3.86 13.44 3.42
C TRP A 328 2.69 12.89 4.25
N ILE A 329 2.66 11.59 4.48
CA ILE A 329 1.61 10.96 5.32
C ILE A 329 1.59 11.58 6.72
N LEU A 330 2.74 11.74 7.34
CA LEU A 330 2.87 12.37 8.66
C LEU A 330 2.39 13.84 8.63
N THR A 331 2.66 14.60 7.56
CA THR A 331 2.12 15.96 7.41
C THR A 331 0.60 15.97 7.35
N GLN A 332 -0.03 15.00 6.68
CA GLN A 332 -1.48 14.90 6.64
C GLN A 332 -2.07 14.42 7.98
N MET A 333 -1.39 13.47 8.66
CA MET A 333 -1.78 13.09 10.02
C MET A 333 -1.74 14.30 10.95
N LYS A 334 -0.71 15.14 10.86
CA LYS A 334 -0.59 16.39 11.63
C LYS A 334 -1.66 17.40 11.23
N ARG A 335 -1.80 17.67 9.91
CA ARG A 335 -2.77 18.62 9.35
C ARG A 335 -4.19 18.38 9.86
N TRP A 336 -4.59 17.11 9.97
CA TRP A 336 -5.96 16.71 10.33
C TRP A 336 -6.13 16.29 11.79
N GLY A 337 -5.11 16.50 12.65
CA GLY A 337 -5.21 16.23 14.09
C GLY A 337 -5.21 14.75 14.46
N TYR A 338 -4.61 13.88 13.63
CA TYR A 338 -4.41 12.47 13.96
C TYR A 338 -3.18 12.24 14.85
N ILE A 339 -2.25 13.18 14.84
CA ILE A 339 -1.08 13.23 15.74
C ILE A 339 -0.88 14.67 16.21
N ASP A 340 -0.43 14.80 17.47
CA ASP A 340 -0.20 16.08 18.13
C ASP A 340 1.27 16.30 18.49
N GLY A 341 1.60 17.52 18.93
CA GLY A 341 2.95 17.86 19.41
C GLY A 341 3.99 17.99 18.30
N ASP A 342 5.26 18.01 18.69
CA ASP A 342 6.38 18.09 17.75
C ASP A 342 6.61 16.72 17.07
N VAL A 343 6.78 16.73 15.77
CA VAL A 343 6.94 15.53 14.94
C VAL A 343 8.33 15.56 14.29
N ASP A 344 9.20 14.60 14.63
CA ASP A 344 10.43 14.38 13.89
C ASP A 344 10.16 13.56 12.63
N TYR A 345 9.65 14.22 11.60
CA TYR A 345 9.23 13.61 10.33
C TYR A 345 10.33 12.77 9.71
N GLN A 346 11.58 13.28 9.72
CA GLN A 346 12.71 12.62 9.10
C GLN A 346 13.12 11.35 9.86
N GLN A 347 13.14 11.40 11.19
CA GLN A 347 13.50 10.26 12.00
C GLN A 347 12.45 9.16 11.91
N ILE A 348 11.16 9.52 12.04
CA ILE A 348 10.05 8.57 11.95
C ILE A 348 10.03 7.89 10.58
N ALA A 349 10.22 8.65 9.49
CA ALA A 349 10.30 8.08 8.14
C ALA A 349 11.44 7.07 8.01
N ARG A 350 12.63 7.37 8.52
CA ARG A 350 13.77 6.44 8.51
C ARG A 350 13.55 5.18 9.33
N ASP A 351 12.87 5.32 10.47
CA ASP A 351 12.66 4.20 11.39
C ASP A 351 11.57 3.23 10.91
N VAL A 352 10.64 3.71 10.09
CA VAL A 352 9.49 2.93 9.62
C VAL A 352 9.63 2.49 8.17
N TYR A 353 10.02 3.40 7.25
CA TYR A 353 10.17 3.07 5.83
C TYR A 353 11.63 2.71 5.53
N LEU A 354 11.90 1.41 5.36
CA LEU A 354 13.26 0.88 5.29
C LEU A 354 13.84 0.95 3.85
N ALA A 355 13.98 2.17 3.31
CA ALA A 355 14.44 2.41 1.94
C ALA A 355 15.82 1.79 1.65
N THR A 356 16.72 1.75 2.63
CA THR A 356 18.06 1.15 2.46
C THR A 356 17.95 -0.36 2.30
N ASP A 357 17.12 -1.02 3.11
CA ASP A 357 16.94 -2.47 3.07
C ASP A 357 16.28 -2.90 1.75
N ALA A 358 15.25 -2.15 1.30
CA ALA A 358 14.64 -2.36 0.00
C ALA A 358 15.63 -2.23 -1.15
N ARG A 359 16.44 -1.15 -1.15
CA ARG A 359 17.49 -0.91 -2.17
C ARG A 359 18.45 -2.07 -2.28
N GLU A 360 18.93 -2.56 -1.14
CA GLU A 360 19.89 -3.66 -1.13
C GLU A 360 19.31 -4.94 -1.70
N VAL A 361 18.10 -5.31 -1.26
CA VAL A 361 17.40 -6.49 -1.78
C VAL A 361 17.07 -6.33 -3.27
N MET A 362 16.61 -5.15 -3.72
CA MET A 362 16.37 -4.89 -5.14
C MET A 362 17.66 -5.11 -5.96
N ARG A 363 18.79 -4.56 -5.53
CA ARG A 363 20.09 -4.72 -6.21
C ARG A 363 20.59 -6.17 -6.18
N GLU A 364 20.41 -6.85 -5.06
CA GLU A 364 20.75 -8.25 -4.91
C GLU A 364 19.98 -9.13 -5.91
N LEU A 365 18.70 -8.82 -6.12
CA LEU A 365 17.85 -9.50 -7.09
C LEU A 365 18.07 -9.04 -8.55
N GLY A 366 18.94 -8.07 -8.78
CA GLY A 366 19.26 -7.54 -10.10
C GLY A 366 18.28 -6.50 -10.64
N TYR A 367 17.45 -5.93 -9.78
CA TYR A 367 16.52 -4.86 -10.13
C TYR A 367 17.17 -3.48 -9.98
N ASP A 368 16.73 -2.54 -10.79
CA ASP A 368 17.09 -1.12 -10.63
C ASP A 368 16.52 -0.59 -9.31
N ALA A 369 17.34 0.14 -8.57
CA ALA A 369 16.95 0.73 -7.30
C ALA A 369 17.43 2.18 -7.20
N PRO A 370 16.59 3.09 -6.65
CA PRO A 370 16.97 4.48 -6.46
C PRO A 370 18.21 4.65 -5.58
N GLU A 371 19.07 5.62 -5.90
CA GLU A 371 20.22 5.97 -5.06
C GLU A 371 19.79 6.76 -3.81
N GLU A 372 18.81 7.64 -3.96
CA GLU A 372 18.29 8.48 -2.89
C GLU A 372 17.15 7.80 -2.11
N ASN A 373 16.99 8.18 -0.85
CA ASN A 373 15.90 7.67 -0.01
C ASN A 373 14.62 8.54 -0.08
N ALA A 374 14.71 9.73 -0.65
CA ALA A 374 13.62 10.68 -0.72
C ALA A 374 13.67 11.46 -2.04
N ARG A 375 12.53 11.87 -2.53
CA ARG A 375 12.37 12.73 -3.71
C ARG A 375 11.21 13.69 -3.52
N GLN A 376 11.17 14.77 -4.28
CA GLN A 376 10.02 15.68 -4.33
C GLN A 376 8.88 15.04 -5.11
N PHE A 377 7.64 15.39 -4.74
CA PHE A 377 6.44 14.99 -5.45
C PHE A 377 5.61 16.20 -5.87
N GLN A 378 4.85 16.04 -6.95
CA GLN A 378 3.81 16.98 -7.36
C GLN A 378 2.45 16.45 -6.93
N ILE A 379 1.69 17.26 -6.17
CA ILE A 379 0.39 16.86 -5.62
C ILE A 379 -0.61 17.96 -5.93
N MET A 380 -1.57 17.70 -6.82
CA MET A 380 -2.51 18.69 -7.34
C MET A 380 -1.81 19.99 -7.78
N GLY A 381 -0.67 19.85 -8.50
CA GLY A 381 0.11 20.98 -9.01
C GLY A 381 0.97 21.71 -7.98
N LYS A 382 0.98 21.28 -6.71
CA LYS A 382 1.85 21.81 -5.66
C LYS A 382 3.05 20.89 -5.47
N THR A 383 4.25 21.48 -5.37
CA THR A 383 5.45 20.72 -5.05
C THR A 383 5.46 20.43 -3.54
N PHE A 384 5.57 19.15 -3.20
CA PHE A 384 5.85 18.71 -1.84
C PHE A 384 7.36 18.61 -1.65
N ASP A 385 7.91 19.52 -0.85
CA ASP A 385 9.29 19.49 -0.41
C ASP A 385 9.38 18.80 0.95
N TYR A 386 9.88 17.57 0.95
CA TYR A 386 10.03 16.76 2.16
C TYR A 386 11.04 17.32 3.18
N THR A 387 11.86 18.31 2.78
CA THR A 387 12.82 18.98 3.68
C THR A 387 12.16 20.08 4.51
N GLN A 388 10.93 20.49 4.16
CA GLN A 388 10.17 21.58 4.81
C GLN A 388 8.74 21.11 5.20
N PRO A 389 8.59 20.00 5.96
CA PRO A 389 7.29 19.43 6.23
C PRO A 389 6.38 20.33 7.08
N GLU A 390 6.92 21.06 8.06
CA GLU A 390 6.18 22.02 8.88
C GLU A 390 5.62 23.16 8.03
N ALA A 391 6.46 23.77 7.19
CA ALA A 391 6.05 24.84 6.29
C ALA A 391 4.96 24.35 5.31
N TYR A 392 5.03 23.09 4.89
CA TYR A 392 3.98 22.49 4.06
C TYR A 392 2.65 22.39 4.82
N VAL A 393 2.62 21.94 6.07
CA VAL A 393 1.41 21.91 6.90
C VAL A 393 0.86 23.32 7.11
N GLU A 394 1.72 24.29 7.42
CA GLU A 394 1.33 25.68 7.64
C GLU A 394 0.78 26.38 6.40
N SER A 395 1.15 25.93 5.20
CA SER A 395 0.68 26.50 3.93
C SER A 395 -0.81 26.28 3.67
N PHE A 396 -1.47 25.35 4.38
CA PHE A 396 -2.89 25.06 4.18
C PHE A 396 -3.81 25.95 5.02
N ALA A 397 -4.81 26.54 4.37
CA ALA A 397 -5.85 27.32 5.05
C ALA A 397 -6.75 26.42 5.93
N LEU A 398 -7.08 25.21 5.44
CA LEU A 398 -7.87 24.22 6.18
C LEU A 398 -6.93 23.21 6.84
N ARG A 399 -6.82 23.32 8.17
CA ARG A 399 -6.06 22.42 9.03
C ARG A 399 -6.63 22.39 10.44
N ARG A 400 -6.27 21.37 11.23
CA ARG A 400 -6.67 21.17 12.64
C ARG A 400 -5.50 21.38 13.63
N SER A 401 -4.30 21.55 13.12
CA SER A 401 -3.06 21.75 13.91
C SER A 401 -2.68 23.22 13.99
#